data_2eed4e5e7ca37c29a1275eb2b3fa3138
#
_entry.id   2eed4e5e7ca37c29a1275eb2b3fa3138
#
_cell.length_a   1.000
_cell.length_b   1.000
_cell.length_c   1.000
_cell.angle_alpha   90.00
_cell.angle_beta   90.00
_cell.angle_gamma   90.00
#
_symmetry.space_group_name_H-M   'P 1'
#
loop_
_entity.id
_entity.type
_entity.pdbx_description
1 polymer ?
#
loop_
_entity_poly.entity_id
_entity_poly.type
_entity_poly.pdbx_seq_one_letter_code
_entity_poly.pdbx_strand_id
1 'polypeptide(L)'
;KIMTMNMRFFIIAAAATLLAACTQENEVQNNPVEARITAGVSGPKTRAVDNGWNADRIGVMVVDAPGTTTTMGGKYKNVGYATTSTGTNTDFTPMTAGGGIFFEDAFLEFTFAAYAPYASGANASTLPGTDGKITVNTSNQPTTTEQEKVDYIHATGAKADKDSPTVSFTDNTAAGGSDCSFKHKMARLILKVQVSNTDGFDDTAVLEFADYKLGGLVHEGTFDVKTGTAATAGSVVSDWMLRQCTGAPKTATDKCVATFDAATGVMTFTMILLPQTLANALVLEISPDDGEYQSYSNKDMIKPALEAGYSYT
;
A
#
# COMPACT_ATOMS: atom_id res chain seq x y z
N LYS A 1 88.82 26.75 -22.06
CA LYS A 1 88.00 25.92 -22.95
C LYS A 1 86.84 25.45 -22.10
N ILE A 2 85.81 26.25 -22.03
CA ILE A 2 84.63 25.99 -21.21
C ILE A 2 83.50 25.56 -22.20
N MET A 3 82.96 24.48 -21.87
CA MET A 3 82.01 23.65 -22.64
C MET A 3 80.61 24.20 -22.52
N THR A 4 80.16 24.89 -23.59
CA THR A 4 78.75 25.24 -23.75
C THR A 4 78.01 24.02 -24.30
N MET A 5 77.43 23.27 -23.43
CA MET A 5 76.66 22.09 -23.82
C MET A 5 75.22 22.18 -23.29
N ASN A 6 74.32 22.37 -24.23
CA ASN A 6 72.98 21.78 -24.24
C ASN A 6 71.89 22.33 -23.32
N MET A 7 71.62 23.59 -23.38
CA MET A 7 70.35 24.16 -22.89
C MET A 7 69.13 23.84 -23.82
N ARG A 8 69.42 23.33 -25.03
CA ARG A 8 68.36 22.98 -25.99
C ARG A 8 67.68 21.65 -25.76
N PHE A 9 68.32 20.71 -25.06
CA PHE A 9 67.71 19.42 -24.73
C PHE A 9 66.74 19.43 -23.55
N PHE A 10 66.93 20.36 -22.59
CA PHE A 10 66.01 20.48 -21.45
C PHE A 10 64.68 21.13 -21.80
N ILE A 11 64.60 21.95 -22.83
CA ILE A 11 63.34 22.61 -23.25
C ILE A 11 62.42 21.59 -23.99
N ILE A 12 62.98 20.61 -24.68
CA ILE A 12 62.20 19.59 -25.40
C ILE A 12 61.65 18.55 -24.41
N ALA A 13 62.34 18.21 -23.36
CA ALA A 13 61.87 17.28 -22.33
C ALA A 13 60.74 17.91 -21.45
N ALA A 14 60.80 19.23 -21.20
CA ALA A 14 59.75 19.93 -20.44
C ALA A 14 58.45 20.10 -21.27
N ALA A 15 58.56 20.27 -22.60
CA ALA A 15 57.37 20.36 -23.48
C ALA A 15 56.65 19.01 -23.69
N ALA A 16 57.40 17.88 -23.65
CA ALA A 16 56.78 16.55 -23.78
C ALA A 16 56.02 16.10 -22.51
N THR A 17 56.40 16.59 -21.32
CA THR A 17 55.70 16.28 -20.06
C THR A 17 54.42 17.15 -19.89
N LEU A 18 54.34 18.29 -20.50
CA LEU A 18 53.13 19.14 -20.49
C LEU A 18 52.05 18.65 -21.44
N LEU A 19 52.38 17.88 -22.47
CA LEU A 19 51.41 17.29 -23.39
C LEU A 19 50.82 15.98 -22.88
N ALA A 20 51.46 15.31 -21.92
CA ALA A 20 50.90 14.10 -21.30
C ALA A 20 49.92 14.41 -20.15
N ALA A 21 49.84 15.66 -19.70
CA ALA A 21 48.90 16.07 -18.63
C ALA A 21 47.49 16.50 -19.16
N CYS A 22 47.32 16.57 -20.48
CA CYS A 22 46.04 16.96 -21.06
C CYS A 22 45.22 15.80 -21.69
N THR A 23 45.61 14.56 -21.46
CA THR A 23 44.84 13.40 -21.95
C THR A 23 44.28 12.51 -20.84
N GLN A 24 44.19 13.01 -19.59
CA GLN A 24 43.17 12.52 -18.70
C GLN A 24 41.90 13.30 -19.02
N GLU A 25 41.21 12.90 -20.11
CA GLU A 25 39.77 12.99 -20.10
C GLU A 25 39.39 12.27 -18.80
N ASN A 26 38.90 13.05 -17.80
CA ASN A 26 38.08 12.50 -16.78
C ASN A 26 36.89 11.92 -17.55
N GLU A 27 36.96 10.65 -17.92
CA GLU A 27 35.77 9.86 -18.10
C GLU A 27 35.04 10.04 -16.78
N VAL A 28 34.05 10.93 -16.79
CA VAL A 28 33.05 10.97 -15.74
C VAL A 28 32.49 9.56 -15.78
N GLN A 29 32.97 8.71 -14.85
CA GLN A 29 32.43 7.36 -14.72
C GLN A 29 30.97 7.57 -14.44
N ASN A 30 30.17 7.40 -15.46
CA ASN A 30 28.71 7.53 -15.39
C ASN A 30 28.14 6.28 -14.70
N ASN A 31 28.67 5.99 -13.49
CA ASN A 31 28.20 4.87 -12.70
C ASN A 31 26.74 5.08 -12.33
N PRO A 32 25.87 4.10 -12.53
CA PRO A 32 24.50 4.14 -12.07
C PRO A 32 24.42 4.39 -10.56
N VAL A 33 23.51 5.24 -10.13
CA VAL A 33 23.25 5.53 -8.71
C VAL A 33 21.94 4.87 -8.30
N GLU A 34 21.96 4.11 -7.21
CA GLU A 34 20.78 3.42 -6.70
C GLU A 34 19.81 4.42 -6.02
N ALA A 35 18.52 4.30 -6.37
CA ALA A 35 17.45 5.04 -5.72
C ALA A 35 17.30 4.61 -4.26
N ARG A 36 17.21 5.59 -3.35
CA ARG A 36 16.90 5.38 -1.93
C ARG A 36 15.41 5.63 -1.73
N ILE A 37 14.71 4.66 -1.19
CA ILE A 37 13.26 4.75 -1.01
C ILE A 37 12.94 5.04 0.45
N THR A 38 12.28 6.16 0.71
CA THR A 38 11.69 6.51 2.02
C THR A 38 10.19 6.63 1.86
N ALA A 39 9.41 6.09 2.78
CA ALA A 39 7.96 6.11 2.68
C ALA A 39 7.26 6.36 4.02
N GLY A 40 6.15 7.08 3.95
CA GLY A 40 5.24 7.34 5.05
C GLY A 40 3.78 7.10 4.66
N VAL A 41 2.94 6.82 5.64
CA VAL A 41 1.48 6.67 5.47
C VAL A 41 0.79 7.87 6.07
N SER A 42 -0.10 8.51 5.32
CA SER A 42 -0.90 9.64 5.79
C SER A 42 -2.39 9.45 5.48
N GLY A 43 -3.23 10.28 6.09
CA GLY A 43 -4.68 10.27 5.89
C GLY A 43 -5.45 9.67 7.07
N PRO A 44 -6.77 9.50 6.92
CA PRO A 44 -7.60 8.89 7.95
C PRO A 44 -7.13 7.47 8.27
N LYS A 45 -7.20 7.10 9.54
CA LYS A 45 -6.79 5.79 10.04
C LYS A 45 -7.80 4.72 9.60
N THR A 46 -7.57 4.12 8.45
CA THR A 46 -8.40 3.03 7.90
C THR A 46 -7.72 1.67 7.97
N ARG A 47 -6.43 1.64 8.32
CA ARG A 47 -5.65 0.41 8.44
C ARG A 47 -6.11 -0.45 9.60
N ALA A 48 -6.00 -1.75 9.45
CA ALA A 48 -6.15 -2.70 10.55
C ALA A 48 -5.13 -2.42 11.68
N VAL A 49 -3.95 -1.87 11.33
CA VAL A 49 -2.92 -1.35 12.25
C VAL A 49 -2.71 0.13 11.97
N ASP A 50 -3.23 0.99 12.83
CA ASP A 50 -3.34 2.46 12.63
C ASP A 50 -2.02 3.26 12.68
N ASN A 51 -0.84 2.63 12.84
CA ASN A 51 0.36 3.33 13.31
C ASN A 51 1.60 3.18 12.40
N GLY A 52 1.43 3.22 11.07
CA GLY A 52 2.56 3.23 10.15
C GLY A 52 2.91 1.84 9.59
N TRP A 53 4.19 1.63 9.29
CA TRP A 53 4.69 0.41 8.71
C TRP A 53 4.88 -0.69 9.75
N ASN A 54 4.66 -1.95 9.35
CA ASN A 54 4.85 -3.13 10.21
C ASN A 54 5.58 -4.24 9.43
N ALA A 55 6.88 -4.07 9.21
CA ALA A 55 7.70 -4.96 8.39
C ALA A 55 7.12 -5.18 6.97
N ASP A 56 6.64 -4.13 6.37
CA ASP A 56 5.88 -4.14 5.12
C ASP A 56 6.76 -4.28 3.86
N ARG A 57 6.09 -4.64 2.77
CA ARG A 57 6.66 -4.70 1.42
C ARG A 57 5.86 -3.83 0.48
N ILE A 58 6.56 -3.06 -0.35
CA ILE A 58 5.97 -2.17 -1.35
C ILE A 58 6.45 -2.51 -2.75
N GLY A 59 5.60 -2.26 -3.75
CA GLY A 59 6.00 -2.27 -5.15
C GLY A 59 6.22 -0.83 -5.63
N VAL A 60 7.41 -0.55 -6.16
CA VAL A 60 7.79 0.78 -6.67
C VAL A 60 7.90 0.73 -8.19
N MET A 61 7.38 1.74 -8.86
CA MET A 61 7.40 1.88 -10.31
C MET A 61 7.82 3.28 -10.74
N VAL A 62 8.47 3.38 -11.90
CA VAL A 62 8.68 4.64 -12.60
C VAL A 62 7.48 4.85 -13.51
N VAL A 63 6.74 5.95 -13.29
CA VAL A 63 5.48 6.24 -14.00
C VAL A 63 5.61 7.31 -15.06
N ASP A 64 6.65 8.14 -14.96
CA ASP A 64 6.97 9.16 -15.95
C ASP A 64 8.47 9.23 -16.12
N ALA A 65 8.90 9.21 -17.39
CA ALA A 65 10.28 9.33 -17.81
C ALA A 65 10.35 10.43 -18.87
N PRO A 66 10.70 11.67 -18.48
CA PRO A 66 10.73 12.79 -19.40
C PRO A 66 11.73 12.57 -20.54
N GLY A 67 11.27 12.78 -21.75
CA GLY A 67 12.09 13.03 -22.98
C GLY A 67 12.73 11.84 -23.65
N THR A 68 12.79 10.66 -23.07
CA THR A 68 13.19 9.43 -23.75
C THR A 68 12.30 8.28 -23.30
N THR A 69 11.41 8.02 -24.11
CA THR A 69 10.76 6.78 -24.32
C THR A 69 11.49 5.66 -23.63
N THR A 70 11.09 5.20 -22.52
CA THR A 70 11.13 3.77 -22.39
C THR A 70 12.12 3.12 -21.47
N THR A 71 13.32 3.67 -21.26
CA THR A 71 14.31 2.84 -20.57
C THR A 71 13.96 2.63 -19.12
N MET A 72 13.70 3.68 -18.35
CA MET A 72 13.40 3.56 -16.91
C MET A 72 11.97 3.03 -16.64
N GLY A 73 10.94 3.66 -17.22
CA GLY A 73 9.55 3.22 -17.05
C GLY A 73 9.25 1.84 -17.63
N GLY A 74 9.98 1.41 -18.66
CA GLY A 74 9.93 0.06 -19.22
C GLY A 74 10.64 -0.98 -18.38
N LYS A 75 11.76 -0.59 -17.73
CA LYS A 75 12.62 -1.45 -16.92
C LYS A 75 12.07 -1.64 -15.49
N TYR A 76 11.50 -0.58 -14.89
CA TYR A 76 11.09 -0.55 -13.50
C TYR A 76 9.58 -0.34 -13.35
N LYS A 77 8.79 -1.40 -13.61
CA LYS A 77 7.34 -1.41 -13.49
C LYS A 77 6.82 -1.94 -12.15
N ASN A 78 7.64 -2.75 -11.45
CA ASN A 78 7.23 -3.36 -10.19
C ASN A 78 8.45 -3.87 -9.41
N VAL A 79 9.23 -2.95 -8.88
CA VAL A 79 10.41 -3.31 -8.07
C VAL A 79 10.00 -3.47 -6.63
N GLY A 80 10.25 -4.64 -6.05
CA GLY A 80 9.93 -4.94 -4.66
C GLY A 80 10.95 -4.34 -3.69
N TYR A 81 10.46 -3.59 -2.72
CA TYR A 81 11.21 -3.06 -1.58
C TYR A 81 10.57 -3.50 -0.27
N ALA A 82 11.37 -3.65 0.77
CA ALA A 82 10.92 -4.08 2.09
C ALA A 82 11.55 -3.23 3.20
N THR A 83 10.82 -3.11 4.32
CA THR A 83 11.33 -2.57 5.57
C THR A 83 11.12 -3.55 6.71
N THR A 84 11.94 -3.46 7.74
CA THR A 84 11.74 -4.14 9.04
C THR A 84 11.29 -3.16 10.13
N SER A 85 11.15 -1.89 9.79
CA SER A 85 10.75 -0.83 10.72
C SER A 85 9.25 -0.84 10.97
N THR A 86 8.87 -0.34 12.16
CA THR A 86 7.47 -0.11 12.56
C THR A 86 7.13 1.38 12.67
N GLY A 87 7.96 2.26 12.13
CA GLY A 87 7.77 3.73 12.18
C GLY A 87 6.77 4.27 11.17
N THR A 88 6.35 5.53 11.36
CA THR A 88 5.46 6.23 10.42
C THR A 88 6.14 6.60 9.11
N ASN A 89 7.40 7.03 9.17
CA ASN A 89 8.28 7.25 8.01
C ASN A 89 9.49 6.35 8.17
N THR A 90 9.82 5.59 7.14
CA THR A 90 10.91 4.62 7.20
C THR A 90 11.58 4.41 5.84
N ASP A 91 12.81 3.94 5.87
CA ASP A 91 13.55 3.56 4.68
C ASP A 91 13.23 2.12 4.27
N PHE A 92 13.20 1.92 2.96
CA PHE A 92 12.97 0.63 2.33
C PHE A 92 14.18 0.20 1.54
N THR A 93 14.54 -1.06 1.64
CA THR A 93 15.63 -1.67 0.89
C THR A 93 15.11 -2.62 -0.19
N PRO A 94 15.80 -2.78 -1.33
CA PRO A 94 15.40 -3.75 -2.34
C PRO A 94 15.28 -5.16 -1.76
N MET A 95 14.21 -5.87 -2.12
CA MET A 95 14.00 -7.25 -1.66
C MET A 95 15.02 -8.24 -2.22
N THR A 96 15.66 -7.87 -3.34
CA THR A 96 16.73 -8.65 -3.96
C THR A 96 17.99 -7.80 -4.00
N ALA A 97 19.11 -8.32 -3.55
CA ALA A 97 20.38 -7.61 -3.60
C ALA A 97 20.72 -7.20 -5.05
N GLY A 98 21.03 -5.93 -5.28
CA GLY A 98 21.27 -5.37 -6.60
C GLY A 98 20.03 -5.26 -7.49
N GLY A 99 18.84 -5.58 -6.96
CA GLY A 99 17.57 -5.52 -7.67
C GLY A 99 16.84 -4.19 -7.52
N GLY A 100 17.49 -3.15 -7.02
CA GLY A 100 16.93 -1.80 -6.88
C GLY A 100 16.74 -1.05 -8.21
N ILE A 101 16.23 0.16 -8.11
CA ILE A 101 16.12 1.10 -9.23
C ILE A 101 17.42 1.89 -9.31
N PHE A 102 17.99 2.02 -10.52
CA PHE A 102 19.25 2.72 -10.75
C PHE A 102 19.07 3.85 -11.77
N PHE A 103 19.55 5.03 -11.42
CA PHE A 103 19.65 6.18 -12.32
C PHE A 103 20.92 6.05 -13.17
N GLU A 104 20.76 5.98 -14.47
CA GLU A 104 21.86 5.88 -15.45
C GLU A 104 22.25 7.26 -16.01
N ASP A 105 21.27 8.15 -16.16
CA ASP A 105 21.43 9.50 -16.71
C ASP A 105 21.42 10.57 -15.59
N ALA A 106 22.35 11.52 -15.64
CA ALA A 106 22.48 12.59 -14.64
C ALA A 106 21.50 13.76 -14.88
N PHE A 107 20.85 13.81 -16.04
CA PHE A 107 20.07 14.98 -16.45
C PHE A 107 18.54 14.75 -16.44
N LEU A 108 18.09 13.56 -16.09
CA LEU A 108 16.68 13.19 -16.14
C LEU A 108 16.11 13.00 -14.73
N GLU A 109 15.12 13.81 -14.37
CA GLU A 109 14.27 13.60 -13.21
C GLU A 109 13.13 12.65 -13.57
N PHE A 110 12.85 11.68 -12.72
CA PHE A 110 11.80 10.69 -12.90
C PHE A 110 10.71 10.84 -11.83
N THR A 111 9.48 10.55 -12.22
CA THR A 111 8.34 10.48 -11.30
C THR A 111 8.06 9.02 -10.95
N PHE A 112 7.72 8.79 -9.69
CA PHE A 112 7.52 7.46 -9.12
C PHE A 112 6.11 7.30 -8.55
N ALA A 113 5.62 6.06 -8.59
CA ALA A 113 4.47 5.61 -7.83
C ALA A 113 4.83 4.34 -7.05
N ALA A 114 4.08 4.08 -5.99
CA ALA A 114 4.26 2.88 -5.18
C ALA A 114 2.93 2.41 -4.60
N TYR A 115 2.86 1.13 -4.27
CA TYR A 115 1.68 0.52 -3.66
C TYR A 115 2.07 -0.54 -2.62
N ALA A 116 1.18 -0.81 -1.71
CA ALA A 116 1.23 -1.94 -0.77
C ALA A 116 -0.18 -2.52 -0.57
N PRO A 117 -0.27 -3.81 -0.17
CA PRO A 117 0.80 -4.79 -0.05
C PRO A 117 1.41 -5.17 -1.41
N TYR A 118 2.70 -5.50 -1.42
CA TYR A 118 3.42 -5.88 -2.64
C TYR A 118 2.91 -7.18 -3.25
N ALA A 119 2.63 -7.16 -4.53
CA ALA A 119 2.36 -8.36 -5.33
C ALA A 119 3.48 -8.56 -6.36
N SER A 120 4.09 -9.75 -6.36
CA SER A 120 5.18 -10.05 -7.30
C SER A 120 4.67 -10.13 -8.74
N GLY A 121 5.42 -9.51 -9.67
CA GLY A 121 5.35 -9.83 -11.09
C GLY A 121 6.37 -10.92 -11.46
N ALA A 122 6.48 -11.26 -12.73
CA ALA A 122 7.49 -12.19 -13.20
C ALA A 122 8.93 -11.63 -13.00
N ASN A 123 9.09 -10.32 -13.09
CA ASN A 123 10.34 -9.58 -12.82
C ASN A 123 10.02 -8.08 -12.61
N ALA A 124 11.05 -7.26 -12.35
CA ALA A 124 10.91 -5.82 -12.11
C ALA A 124 10.28 -5.02 -13.28
N SER A 125 10.33 -5.53 -14.51
CA SER A 125 9.74 -4.91 -15.70
C SER A 125 8.32 -5.41 -16.01
N THR A 126 7.74 -6.25 -15.15
CA THR A 126 6.42 -6.84 -15.33
C THR A 126 5.48 -6.38 -14.23
N LEU A 127 4.36 -5.78 -14.61
CA LEU A 127 3.29 -5.42 -13.67
C LEU A 127 2.68 -6.68 -13.03
N PRO A 128 2.21 -6.61 -11.78
CA PRO A 128 1.49 -7.70 -11.16
C PRO A 128 0.09 -7.87 -11.77
N GLY A 129 -0.48 -9.05 -11.63
CA GLY A 129 -1.83 -9.34 -12.12
C GLY A 129 -1.96 -9.17 -13.65
N THR A 130 -3.10 -8.71 -14.10
CA THR A 130 -3.35 -8.39 -15.51
C THR A 130 -3.23 -6.89 -15.73
N ASP A 131 -2.22 -6.44 -16.46
CA ASP A 131 -1.95 -5.03 -16.78
C ASP A 131 -1.85 -4.11 -15.54
N GLY A 132 -1.40 -4.68 -14.40
CA GLY A 132 -1.30 -3.98 -13.13
C GLY A 132 -2.59 -4.02 -12.30
N LYS A 133 -3.59 -4.81 -12.68
CA LYS A 133 -4.80 -5.02 -11.89
C LYS A 133 -4.70 -6.30 -11.10
N ILE A 134 -4.71 -6.17 -9.79
CA ILE A 134 -4.70 -7.29 -8.83
C ILE A 134 -6.15 -7.60 -8.48
N THR A 135 -6.53 -8.87 -8.55
CA THR A 135 -7.84 -9.33 -8.06
C THR A 135 -7.91 -9.20 -6.54
N VAL A 136 -8.99 -8.62 -6.06
CA VAL A 136 -9.27 -8.41 -4.64
C VAL A 136 -10.54 -9.14 -4.25
N ASN A 137 -10.50 -9.85 -3.13
CA ASN A 137 -11.69 -10.44 -2.50
C ASN A 137 -11.65 -10.15 -1.00
N THR A 138 -12.63 -9.40 -0.50
CA THR A 138 -12.73 -8.94 0.88
C THR A 138 -13.62 -9.83 1.76
N SER A 139 -14.12 -10.95 1.26
CA SER A 139 -15.09 -11.79 1.97
C SER A 139 -14.51 -12.67 3.08
N ASN A 140 -13.17 -12.77 3.19
CA ASN A 140 -12.53 -13.62 4.20
C ASN A 140 -11.29 -12.93 4.79
N GLN A 141 -11.48 -12.29 5.94
CA GLN A 141 -10.47 -11.47 6.63
C GLN A 141 -10.61 -11.59 8.17
N PRO A 142 -10.54 -12.82 8.73
CA PRO A 142 -10.84 -13.08 10.14
C PRO A 142 -9.79 -12.56 11.12
N THR A 143 -8.63 -12.17 10.64
CA THR A 143 -7.54 -11.64 11.46
C THR A 143 -7.03 -10.31 10.90
N THR A 144 -6.33 -9.53 11.72
CA THR A 144 -5.65 -8.31 11.30
C THR A 144 -4.67 -8.57 10.15
N THR A 145 -3.94 -9.69 10.21
CA THR A 145 -3.00 -10.09 9.15
C THR A 145 -3.72 -10.38 7.82
N GLU A 146 -4.91 -10.96 7.84
CA GLU A 146 -5.70 -11.16 6.62
C GLU A 146 -6.27 -9.84 6.11
N GLN A 147 -6.64 -8.90 6.99
CA GLN A 147 -7.05 -7.55 6.61
C GLN A 147 -5.92 -6.78 5.92
N GLU A 148 -4.68 -6.88 6.42
CA GLU A 148 -3.51 -6.25 5.81
C GLU A 148 -3.27 -6.68 4.36
N LYS A 149 -3.64 -7.92 4.00
CA LYS A 149 -3.49 -8.43 2.62
C LYS A 149 -4.45 -7.78 1.62
N VAL A 150 -5.55 -7.22 2.08
CA VAL A 150 -6.58 -6.60 1.24
C VAL A 150 -6.69 -5.09 1.45
N ASP A 151 -5.96 -4.52 2.40
CA ASP A 151 -5.95 -3.07 2.67
C ASP A 151 -4.91 -2.37 1.80
N TYR A 152 -5.27 -2.15 0.55
CA TYR A 152 -4.37 -1.50 -0.43
C TYR A 152 -4.19 -0.02 -0.13
N ILE A 153 -2.91 0.40 -0.18
CA ILE A 153 -2.48 1.80 -0.10
C ILE A 153 -1.65 2.15 -1.34
N HIS A 154 -1.65 3.41 -1.73
CA HIS A 154 -0.96 3.88 -2.93
C HIS A 154 -0.35 5.26 -2.71
N ALA A 155 0.82 5.49 -3.29
CA ALA A 155 1.57 6.74 -3.30
C ALA A 155 1.98 7.10 -4.72
N THR A 156 2.03 8.40 -5.03
CA THR A 156 2.44 8.88 -6.36
C THR A 156 3.03 10.28 -6.27
N GLY A 157 3.76 10.69 -7.32
CA GLY A 157 4.26 12.05 -7.47
C GLY A 157 5.63 12.31 -6.83
N ALA A 158 6.22 11.32 -6.15
CA ALA A 158 7.60 11.44 -5.69
C ALA A 158 8.55 11.53 -6.88
N LYS A 159 9.52 12.44 -6.80
CA LYS A 159 10.48 12.72 -7.87
C LYS A 159 11.90 12.50 -7.38
N ALA A 160 12.77 12.01 -8.24
CA ALA A 160 14.18 11.84 -7.97
C ALA A 160 14.98 11.76 -9.28
N ASP A 161 16.26 12.03 -9.16
CA ASP A 161 17.26 11.94 -10.23
C ASP A 161 18.57 11.37 -9.69
N LYS A 162 19.59 11.32 -10.55
CA LYS A 162 20.90 10.80 -10.19
C LYS A 162 21.64 11.62 -9.13
N ASP A 163 21.46 12.96 -9.14
CA ASP A 163 22.12 13.87 -8.22
C ASP A 163 21.38 13.92 -6.88
N SER A 164 20.07 13.68 -6.90
CA SER A 164 19.18 13.63 -5.75
C SER A 164 18.42 12.27 -5.72
N PRO A 165 19.08 11.16 -5.41
CA PRO A 165 18.54 9.82 -5.65
C PRO A 165 17.53 9.33 -4.60
N THR A 166 17.04 10.21 -3.72
CA THR A 166 16.05 9.86 -2.69
C THR A 166 14.64 10.03 -3.23
N VAL A 167 13.94 8.92 -3.43
CA VAL A 167 12.51 8.87 -3.75
C VAL A 167 11.73 8.92 -2.44
N SER A 168 11.13 10.08 -2.14
CA SER A 168 10.42 10.31 -0.87
C SER A 168 8.91 10.22 -1.07
N PHE A 169 8.32 9.10 -0.67
CA PHE A 169 6.87 8.91 -0.57
C PHE A 169 6.37 9.37 0.81
N THR A 170 6.63 10.64 1.15
CA THR A 170 6.25 11.25 2.42
C THR A 170 5.45 12.53 2.20
N ASP A 171 4.81 13.03 3.25
CA ASP A 171 4.19 14.36 3.22
C ASP A 171 5.28 15.43 3.43
N ASN A 172 5.60 16.15 2.36
CA ASN A 172 6.58 17.24 2.35
C ASN A 172 5.93 18.63 2.29
N THR A 173 4.63 18.74 2.54
CA THR A 173 3.89 20.02 2.44
C THR A 173 4.39 21.06 3.42
N ALA A 174 4.83 20.67 4.62
CA ALA A 174 5.42 21.57 5.62
C ALA A 174 6.74 22.21 5.15
N ALA A 175 7.46 21.58 4.21
CA ALA A 175 8.67 22.09 3.59
C ALA A 175 8.40 22.79 2.23
N GLY A 176 7.14 23.03 1.89
CA GLY A 176 6.73 23.65 0.61
C GLY A 176 6.70 22.66 -0.58
N GLY A 177 6.86 21.37 -0.33
CA GLY A 177 6.73 20.31 -1.32
C GLY A 177 5.29 19.77 -1.46
N SER A 178 5.16 18.62 -2.10
CA SER A 178 3.90 17.91 -2.27
C SER A 178 3.74 16.80 -1.25
N ASP A 179 2.50 16.44 -0.93
CA ASP A 179 2.18 15.23 -0.18
C ASP A 179 2.20 14.03 -1.14
N CYS A 180 3.30 13.30 -1.13
CA CYS A 180 3.52 12.08 -1.90
C CYS A 180 3.36 10.81 -1.05
N SER A 181 2.85 10.92 0.20
CA SER A 181 2.70 9.79 1.11
C SER A 181 1.65 8.78 0.65
N PHE A 182 1.75 7.57 1.17
CA PHE A 182 0.76 6.53 0.93
C PHE A 182 -0.60 6.91 1.49
N LYS A 183 -1.64 6.69 0.70
CA LYS A 183 -3.06 6.91 1.04
C LYS A 183 -3.81 5.60 0.95
N HIS A 184 -4.71 5.35 1.89
CA HIS A 184 -5.62 4.20 1.83
C HIS A 184 -6.55 4.27 0.61
N LYS A 185 -6.74 3.14 -0.05
CA LYS A 185 -7.59 2.99 -1.24
C LYS A 185 -8.78 2.06 -1.01
N MET A 186 -8.84 1.46 0.17
CA MET A 186 -9.97 0.66 0.63
C MET A 186 -10.82 1.46 1.62
N ALA A 187 -12.03 1.04 1.88
CA ALA A 187 -12.89 1.56 2.93
C ALA A 187 -12.84 0.65 4.17
N ARG A 188 -12.96 1.21 5.37
CA ARG A 188 -13.10 0.45 6.61
C ARG A 188 -14.51 0.60 7.16
N LEU A 189 -15.16 -0.51 7.47
CA LEU A 189 -16.44 -0.53 8.18
C LEU A 189 -16.25 -1.18 9.55
N ILE A 190 -16.72 -0.50 10.59
CA ILE A 190 -16.77 -0.96 11.97
C ILE A 190 -18.25 -1.07 12.35
N LEU A 191 -18.76 -2.29 12.39
CA LEU A 191 -20.13 -2.56 12.79
C LEU A 191 -20.16 -2.90 14.28
N LYS A 192 -20.91 -2.14 15.07
CA LYS A 192 -21.12 -2.38 16.50
C LYS A 192 -22.56 -2.83 16.73
N VAL A 193 -22.72 -3.96 17.38
CA VAL A 193 -24.02 -4.53 17.75
C VAL A 193 -24.11 -4.55 19.26
N GLN A 194 -25.13 -3.88 19.78
CA GLN A 194 -25.43 -3.82 21.22
C GLN A 194 -26.92 -4.08 21.43
N VAL A 195 -27.25 -4.89 22.39
CA VAL A 195 -28.65 -5.12 22.78
C VAL A 195 -29.08 -3.98 23.72
N SER A 196 -30.26 -3.45 23.46
CA SER A 196 -30.93 -2.57 24.41
C SER A 196 -31.68 -3.39 25.46
N ASN A 197 -31.60 -3.00 26.72
CA ASN A 197 -32.38 -3.64 27.82
C ASN A 197 -33.89 -3.57 27.59
N THR A 198 -34.37 -2.82 26.60
CA THR A 198 -35.78 -2.68 26.23
C THR A 198 -36.23 -3.70 25.18
N ASP A 199 -35.31 -4.44 24.55
CA ASP A 199 -35.58 -5.31 23.39
C ASP A 199 -35.85 -6.78 23.78
N GLY A 200 -35.94 -7.07 25.09
CA GLY A 200 -36.30 -8.40 25.57
C GLY A 200 -35.15 -9.43 25.61
N PHE A 201 -33.93 -8.99 25.39
CA PHE A 201 -32.74 -9.79 25.59
C PHE A 201 -32.22 -9.56 27.03
N ASP A 202 -32.48 -10.50 27.90
CA ASP A 202 -32.08 -10.41 29.31
C ASP A 202 -30.59 -10.67 29.54
N ASP A 203 -29.87 -11.21 28.54
CA ASP A 203 -28.47 -11.57 28.62
C ASP A 203 -27.67 -11.02 27.43
N THR A 204 -26.80 -10.06 27.69
CA THR A 204 -25.89 -9.51 26.66
C THR A 204 -24.86 -10.52 26.16
N ALA A 205 -24.58 -11.59 26.92
CA ALA A 205 -23.69 -12.69 26.54
C ALA A 205 -24.21 -13.50 25.32
N VAL A 206 -25.50 -13.40 25.04
CA VAL A 206 -26.11 -14.02 23.84
C VAL A 206 -25.44 -13.55 22.56
N LEU A 207 -25.00 -12.27 22.49
CA LEU A 207 -24.35 -11.71 21.31
C LEU A 207 -22.98 -12.35 21.03
N GLU A 208 -22.26 -12.85 22.03
CA GLU A 208 -20.97 -13.51 21.86
C GLU A 208 -21.10 -14.80 21.02
N PHE A 209 -22.22 -15.51 21.19
CA PHE A 209 -22.45 -16.82 20.58
C PHE A 209 -23.54 -16.82 19.50
N ALA A 210 -23.97 -15.65 19.04
CA ALA A 210 -24.92 -15.49 17.95
C ALA A 210 -24.24 -15.65 16.59
N ASP A 211 -25.03 -16.07 15.61
CA ASP A 211 -24.65 -16.01 14.21
C ASP A 211 -24.97 -14.64 13.62
N TYR A 212 -24.11 -14.14 12.74
CA TYR A 212 -24.27 -12.83 12.10
C TYR A 212 -24.07 -12.92 10.61
N LYS A 213 -24.99 -12.31 9.84
CA LYS A 213 -24.85 -12.10 8.40
C LYS A 213 -25.00 -10.63 8.07
N LEU A 214 -24.31 -10.17 7.04
CA LEU A 214 -24.42 -8.82 6.50
C LEU A 214 -24.66 -8.88 5.00
N GLY A 215 -25.79 -8.34 4.55
CA GLY A 215 -26.16 -8.25 3.15
C GLY A 215 -25.96 -6.83 2.59
N GLY A 216 -25.79 -6.75 1.26
CA GLY A 216 -25.75 -5.48 0.54
C GLY A 216 -24.36 -5.04 0.05
N LEU A 217 -23.34 -5.88 0.22
CA LEU A 217 -21.94 -5.58 -0.14
C LEU A 217 -21.46 -6.37 -1.37
N VAL A 218 -20.55 -5.78 -2.14
CA VAL A 218 -19.75 -6.46 -3.16
C VAL A 218 -18.36 -6.69 -2.60
N HIS A 219 -17.89 -7.94 -2.64
CA HIS A 219 -16.60 -8.34 -2.09
C HIS A 219 -15.52 -8.57 -3.14
N GLU A 220 -15.91 -8.77 -4.39
CA GLU A 220 -14.98 -9.03 -5.49
C GLU A 220 -14.70 -7.76 -6.28
N GLY A 221 -13.45 -7.60 -6.70
CA GLY A 221 -13.03 -6.45 -7.48
C GLY A 221 -11.57 -6.49 -7.87
N THR A 222 -11.05 -5.32 -8.18
CA THR A 222 -9.64 -5.16 -8.58
C THR A 222 -9.02 -3.94 -7.93
N PHE A 223 -7.71 -4.00 -7.73
CA PHE A 223 -6.87 -2.85 -7.39
C PHE A 223 -5.87 -2.61 -8.54
N ASP A 224 -5.87 -1.41 -9.11
CA ASP A 224 -4.93 -0.99 -10.16
C ASP A 224 -3.70 -0.33 -9.52
N VAL A 225 -2.55 -1.00 -9.58
CA VAL A 225 -1.30 -0.53 -8.96
C VAL A 225 -0.75 0.75 -9.59
N LYS A 226 -1.10 1.04 -10.85
CA LYS A 226 -0.63 2.25 -11.57
C LYS A 226 -1.34 3.50 -11.12
N THR A 227 -2.64 3.39 -10.84
CA THR A 227 -3.51 4.53 -10.51
C THR A 227 -3.89 4.58 -9.04
N GLY A 228 -3.71 3.48 -8.31
CA GLY A 228 -4.19 3.33 -6.94
C GLY A 228 -5.72 3.26 -6.86
N THR A 229 -6.39 2.82 -7.93
CA THR A 229 -7.85 2.72 -7.95
C THR A 229 -8.29 1.32 -7.54
N ALA A 230 -9.08 1.25 -6.49
CA ALA A 230 -9.82 0.04 -6.11
C ALA A 230 -11.26 0.14 -6.63
N ALA A 231 -11.77 -0.93 -7.22
CA ALA A 231 -13.13 -0.95 -7.79
C ALA A 231 -13.77 -2.34 -7.66
N THR A 232 -15.08 -2.36 -7.43
CA THR A 232 -15.87 -3.60 -7.42
C THR A 232 -16.05 -4.17 -8.83
N ALA A 233 -16.11 -5.50 -8.94
CA ALA A 233 -16.33 -6.20 -10.20
C ALA A 233 -17.24 -7.43 -10.07
N GLY A 234 -17.82 -7.66 -8.90
CA GLY A 234 -18.69 -8.78 -8.60
C GLY A 234 -20.16 -8.39 -8.42
N SER A 235 -20.94 -9.35 -7.96
CA SER A 235 -22.35 -9.14 -7.59
C SER A 235 -22.48 -8.80 -6.11
N VAL A 236 -23.58 -8.12 -5.77
CA VAL A 236 -23.96 -7.86 -4.38
C VAL A 236 -24.23 -9.20 -3.69
N VAL A 237 -23.62 -9.41 -2.53
CA VAL A 237 -23.87 -10.56 -1.65
C VAL A 237 -24.98 -10.18 -0.67
N SER A 238 -26.01 -11.03 -0.58
CA SER A 238 -27.19 -10.81 0.27
C SER A 238 -27.01 -11.31 1.70
N ASP A 239 -26.09 -12.25 1.92
CA ASP A 239 -26.01 -13.06 3.16
C ASP A 239 -24.58 -13.42 3.53
N TRP A 240 -23.66 -12.44 3.47
CA TRP A 240 -22.28 -12.67 3.90
C TRP A 240 -22.21 -13.02 5.38
N MET A 241 -21.77 -14.24 5.69
CA MET A 241 -21.60 -14.71 7.06
C MET A 241 -20.43 -13.99 7.72
N LEU A 242 -20.69 -13.11 8.68
CA LEU A 242 -19.65 -12.44 9.48
C LEU A 242 -19.08 -13.37 10.54
N ARG A 243 -19.99 -14.10 11.23
CA ARG A 243 -19.68 -15.04 12.30
C ARG A 243 -20.67 -16.19 12.27
N GLN A 244 -20.17 -17.39 12.48
CA GLN A 244 -20.97 -18.58 12.72
C GLN A 244 -20.49 -19.27 13.99
N CYS A 245 -21.41 -19.62 14.87
CA CYS A 245 -21.13 -20.31 16.12
C CYS A 245 -21.72 -21.72 16.09
N THR A 246 -20.87 -22.74 16.22
CA THR A 246 -21.28 -24.15 16.14
C THR A 246 -20.71 -24.99 17.29
N GLY A 247 -21.34 -26.14 17.55
CA GLY A 247 -20.86 -27.13 18.53
C GLY A 247 -21.33 -26.91 19.97
N ALA A 248 -20.93 -27.79 20.85
CA ALA A 248 -21.18 -27.72 22.29
C ALA A 248 -19.91 -28.12 23.07
N PRO A 249 -19.15 -27.18 23.65
CA PRO A 249 -19.45 -25.73 23.73
C PRO A 249 -19.38 -25.04 22.37
N LYS A 250 -20.12 -23.92 22.22
CA LYS A 250 -20.12 -23.13 20.95
C LYS A 250 -18.74 -22.58 20.65
N THR A 251 -18.32 -22.71 19.40
CA THR A 251 -17.06 -22.16 18.87
C THR A 251 -17.39 -21.27 17.67
N ALA A 252 -16.89 -20.04 17.70
CA ALA A 252 -17.07 -19.07 16.63
C ALA A 252 -16.11 -19.29 15.46
N THR A 253 -16.62 -19.15 14.24
CA THR A 253 -15.86 -19.04 13.00
C THR A 253 -16.17 -17.70 12.37
N ASP A 254 -15.18 -16.82 12.33
CA ASP A 254 -15.30 -15.45 11.85
C ASP A 254 -14.80 -15.31 10.41
N LYS A 255 -15.42 -14.40 9.64
CA LYS A 255 -15.00 -13.99 8.29
C LYS A 255 -14.44 -12.57 8.24
N CYS A 256 -14.54 -11.82 9.32
CA CYS A 256 -13.88 -10.55 9.55
C CYS A 256 -13.37 -10.50 10.99
N VAL A 257 -12.58 -9.49 11.34
CA VAL A 257 -12.12 -9.33 12.74
C VAL A 257 -13.33 -9.04 13.63
N ALA A 258 -13.55 -9.92 14.60
CA ALA A 258 -14.67 -9.86 15.51
C ALA A 258 -14.19 -9.84 16.97
N THR A 259 -14.76 -8.96 17.77
CA THR A 259 -14.45 -8.84 19.20
C THR A 259 -15.72 -8.64 20.01
N PHE A 260 -15.86 -9.36 21.11
CA PHE A 260 -16.93 -9.15 22.08
C PHE A 260 -16.35 -8.52 23.35
N ASP A 261 -16.94 -7.40 23.77
CA ASP A 261 -16.62 -6.76 25.03
C ASP A 261 -17.67 -7.15 26.08
N ALA A 262 -17.30 -8.09 26.94
CA ALA A 262 -18.19 -8.58 27.99
C ALA A 262 -18.58 -7.51 29.04
N ALA A 263 -17.78 -6.45 29.20
CA ALA A 263 -18.09 -5.39 30.14
C ALA A 263 -19.21 -4.47 29.65
N THR A 264 -19.28 -4.26 28.33
CA THR A 264 -20.30 -3.38 27.70
C THR A 264 -21.37 -4.14 26.94
N GLY A 265 -21.21 -5.45 26.74
CA GLY A 265 -22.11 -6.28 25.95
C GLY A 265 -22.10 -5.92 24.46
N VAL A 266 -21.00 -5.35 23.94
CA VAL A 266 -20.90 -4.91 22.55
C VAL A 266 -20.13 -5.92 21.72
N MET A 267 -20.77 -6.43 20.66
CA MET A 267 -20.12 -7.18 19.60
C MET A 267 -19.65 -6.21 18.51
N THR A 268 -18.37 -6.24 18.16
CA THR A 268 -17.76 -5.37 17.14
C THR A 268 -17.18 -6.21 16.02
N PHE A 269 -17.56 -5.88 14.78
CA PHE A 269 -16.97 -6.42 13.55
C PHE A 269 -16.20 -5.32 12.84
N THR A 270 -14.94 -5.58 12.50
CA THR A 270 -14.12 -4.67 11.70
C THR A 270 -13.81 -5.32 10.38
N MET A 271 -14.02 -4.62 9.28
CA MET A 271 -13.82 -5.13 7.94
C MET A 271 -13.25 -4.08 7.00
N ILE A 272 -12.37 -4.53 6.11
CA ILE A 272 -11.83 -3.73 4.99
C ILE A 272 -12.63 -4.12 3.74
N LEU A 273 -13.13 -3.12 3.03
CA LEU A 273 -14.05 -3.29 1.91
C LEU A 273 -13.58 -2.50 0.69
N LEU A 274 -13.96 -2.98 -0.48
CA LEU A 274 -13.82 -2.21 -1.72
C LEU A 274 -14.67 -0.95 -1.65
N PRO A 275 -14.16 0.21 -2.12
CA PRO A 275 -14.99 1.39 -2.32
C PRO A 275 -16.15 1.06 -3.25
N GLN A 276 -17.38 1.41 -2.82
CA GLN A 276 -18.59 1.06 -3.57
C GLN A 276 -19.76 1.97 -3.22
N THR A 277 -20.63 2.20 -4.21
CA THR A 277 -21.95 2.79 -3.98
C THR A 277 -22.89 1.67 -3.56
N LEU A 278 -23.60 1.89 -2.47
CA LEU A 278 -24.59 0.92 -1.98
C LEU A 278 -25.90 1.10 -2.75
N ALA A 279 -26.30 0.06 -3.46
CA ALA A 279 -27.56 0.08 -4.21
C ALA A 279 -28.78 0.08 -3.28
N ASN A 280 -28.65 -0.56 -2.11
CA ASN A 280 -29.68 -0.65 -1.06
C ASN A 280 -29.05 -0.45 0.31
N ALA A 281 -29.86 -0.29 1.35
CA ALA A 281 -29.41 -0.34 2.73
C ALA A 281 -28.72 -1.67 3.03
N LEU A 282 -27.72 -1.65 3.89
CA LEU A 282 -27.14 -2.88 4.45
C LEU A 282 -28.19 -3.57 5.32
N VAL A 283 -28.22 -4.89 5.26
CA VAL A 283 -29.10 -5.72 6.07
C VAL A 283 -28.24 -6.57 7.00
N LEU A 284 -28.38 -6.33 8.30
CA LEU A 284 -27.79 -7.19 9.34
C LEU A 284 -28.81 -8.23 9.76
N GLU A 285 -28.44 -9.48 9.74
CA GLU A 285 -29.23 -10.59 10.25
C GLU A 285 -28.51 -11.24 11.42
N ILE A 286 -29.23 -11.47 12.51
CA ILE A 286 -28.70 -12.06 13.75
C ILE A 286 -29.56 -13.26 14.13
N SER A 287 -28.93 -14.38 14.42
CA SER A 287 -29.57 -15.56 15.03
C SER A 287 -28.91 -15.84 16.38
N PRO A 288 -29.59 -15.61 17.49
CA PRO A 288 -28.97 -15.68 18.80
C PRO A 288 -28.67 -17.10 19.30
N ASP A 289 -29.34 -18.12 18.81
CA ASP A 289 -29.20 -19.47 19.36
C ASP A 289 -29.55 -20.58 18.37
N ASP A 290 -28.94 -20.58 17.19
CA ASP A 290 -29.25 -21.49 16.09
C ASP A 290 -30.74 -21.45 15.65
N GLY A 291 -31.43 -20.37 16.03
CA GLY A 291 -32.82 -20.09 15.76
C GLY A 291 -33.03 -19.36 14.44
N GLU A 292 -34.20 -18.75 14.30
CA GLU A 292 -34.51 -17.92 13.15
C GLU A 292 -33.71 -16.61 13.17
N TYR A 293 -33.25 -16.19 11.99
CA TYR A 293 -32.59 -14.92 11.83
C TYR A 293 -33.55 -13.75 11.97
N GLN A 294 -33.20 -12.78 12.77
CA GLN A 294 -33.88 -11.49 12.86
C GLN A 294 -33.14 -10.48 11.99
N SER A 295 -33.88 -9.80 11.09
CA SER A 295 -33.30 -8.86 10.14
C SER A 295 -33.42 -7.41 10.65
N TYR A 296 -32.31 -6.70 10.59
CA TYR A 296 -32.19 -5.29 10.93
C TYR A 296 -31.68 -4.51 9.72
N SER A 297 -32.43 -3.54 9.24
CA SER A 297 -31.98 -2.65 8.18
C SER A 297 -32.29 -1.22 8.56
N ASN A 298 -31.32 -0.35 8.37
CA ASN A 298 -31.51 1.08 8.53
C ASN A 298 -30.83 1.79 7.35
N LYS A 299 -31.67 2.39 6.50
CA LYS A 299 -31.21 3.17 5.35
C LYS A 299 -30.34 4.38 5.73
N ASP A 300 -30.42 4.83 6.98
CA ASP A 300 -29.71 6.01 7.48
C ASP A 300 -28.40 5.65 8.21
N MET A 301 -28.10 4.35 8.38
CA MET A 301 -26.88 3.89 9.08
C MET A 301 -25.61 4.16 8.31
N ILE A 302 -25.64 4.21 6.99
CA ILE A 302 -24.45 4.41 6.17
C ILE A 302 -24.78 5.40 5.06
N LYS A 303 -23.86 6.31 4.77
CA LYS A 303 -23.88 7.14 3.56
C LYS A 303 -24.07 6.24 2.32
N PRO A 304 -24.61 6.76 1.22
CA PRO A 304 -24.89 5.96 0.02
C PRO A 304 -23.65 5.34 -0.62
N ALA A 305 -22.46 5.59 -0.09
CA ALA A 305 -21.20 5.06 -0.60
C ALA A 305 -20.20 4.77 0.52
N LEU A 306 -19.43 3.71 0.34
CA LEU A 306 -18.17 3.45 1.04
C LEU A 306 -17.04 4.03 0.19
N GLU A 307 -16.42 5.10 0.66
CA GLU A 307 -15.39 5.84 -0.08
C GLU A 307 -13.99 5.35 0.29
N ALA A 308 -13.07 5.39 -0.67
CA ALA A 308 -11.67 5.03 -0.47
C ALA A 308 -11.02 5.90 0.61
N GLY A 309 -10.31 5.28 1.57
CA GLY A 309 -9.61 5.98 2.64
C GLY A 309 -10.49 6.44 3.79
N TYR A 310 -11.78 6.11 3.81
CA TYR A 310 -12.69 6.48 4.91
C TYR A 310 -12.99 5.30 5.85
N SER A 311 -13.19 5.63 7.13
CA SER A 311 -13.67 4.69 8.16
C SER A 311 -15.08 5.07 8.59
N TYR A 312 -15.97 4.08 8.63
CA TYR A 312 -17.38 4.18 9.01
C TYR A 312 -17.59 3.37 10.29
N THR A 313 -18.38 3.93 11.23
CA THR A 313 -18.77 3.24 12.47
C THR A 313 -20.25 3.43 12.70
#